data_387fa99b863a0228248cb21cf9c20433
#
_entry.id   387fa99b863a0228248cb21cf9c20433
#
_cell.length_a   1.000
_cell.length_b   1.000
_cell.length_c   1.000
_cell.angle_alpha   90.00
_cell.angle_beta   90.00
_cell.angle_gamma   90.00
#
_symmetry.space_group_name_H-M   'P 1'
#
loop_
_entity.id
_entity.type
_entity.pdbx_description
1 polymer ?
#
loop_
_entity_poly.entity_id
_entity_poly.type
_entity_poly.pdbx_seq_one_letter_code
_entity_poly.pdbx_strand_id
1 'polypeptide(L)'
;LAKMKIEQKYLNEDDVGFMIAPRLNAASRMDNPMKAYELLSTDDEIKAGTIADHLSKINDDRKTMVASIMREVNSKFGKSPLREMKEVIVIGNPEWRVGVLGLVAGKISDEHKKPVFVWGKDENDLIKGSCRSDGSVSLVELMTETSEFFLEFGGHEFAGGFTVHNEKIHFLEEALSVSYNKVKRDKIESEIIYDVKSDLSIVNIKNWREIEKMAPFGLANPKPIFLFESVNIENIKKFGKNGSGEHLEITFSDASKNKVKAISFFSNNESFEVPLVVDKKVNLLATFDLSRFRGKEELRLRIVDIL
;
A
#
# COMPACT_ATOMS: atom_id res chain seq x y z
N LEU A 1 12.76 -18.92 -2.24
CA LEU A 1 12.76 -18.56 -0.82
C LEU A 1 14.20 -18.28 -0.34
N ALA A 2 15.17 -19.16 -0.56
CA ALA A 2 16.56 -19.01 -0.11
C ALA A 2 17.20 -17.67 -0.55
N LYS A 3 17.02 -17.24 -1.81
CA LYS A 3 17.52 -15.95 -2.33
C LYS A 3 16.94 -14.73 -1.62
N MET A 4 15.76 -14.84 -1.05
CA MET A 4 15.10 -13.80 -0.25
C MET A 4 15.43 -13.93 1.25
N LYS A 5 16.20 -14.94 1.64
CA LYS A 5 16.50 -15.29 3.03
C LYS A 5 15.24 -15.60 3.85
N ILE A 6 14.25 -16.19 3.20
CA ILE A 6 13.01 -16.67 3.83
C ILE A 6 13.19 -18.15 4.10
N GLU A 7 13.06 -18.53 5.37
CA GLU A 7 13.05 -19.92 5.79
C GLU A 7 11.65 -20.50 5.55
N GLN A 8 11.54 -21.55 4.76
CA GLN A 8 10.26 -22.17 4.40
C GLN A 8 9.41 -22.54 5.62
N LYS A 9 10.05 -22.95 6.69
CA LYS A 9 9.40 -23.33 7.96
C LYS A 9 8.61 -22.18 8.60
N TYR A 10 9.02 -20.93 8.35
CA TYR A 10 8.45 -19.74 8.97
C TYR A 10 7.74 -18.82 7.95
N LEU A 11 7.47 -19.38 6.76
CA LEU A 11 6.76 -18.65 5.71
C LEU A 11 5.36 -18.25 6.22
N ASN A 12 5.04 -16.98 6.09
CA ASN A 12 3.75 -16.43 6.48
C ASN A 12 3.12 -15.61 5.34
N GLU A 13 1.91 -15.10 5.56
CA GLU A 13 1.17 -14.32 4.59
C GLU A 13 1.88 -13.01 4.20
N ASP A 14 2.59 -12.36 5.12
CA ASP A 14 3.36 -11.14 4.85
C ASP A 14 4.53 -11.44 3.89
N ASP A 15 5.22 -12.57 4.05
CA ASP A 15 6.27 -13.00 3.13
C ASP A 15 5.70 -13.23 1.72
N VAL A 16 4.53 -13.86 1.63
CA VAL A 16 3.84 -14.06 0.35
C VAL A 16 3.44 -12.70 -0.25
N GLY A 17 2.76 -11.86 0.52
CA GLY A 17 2.20 -10.60 0.05
C GLY A 17 3.25 -9.54 -0.31
N PHE A 18 4.34 -9.43 0.47
CA PHE A 18 5.32 -8.35 0.33
C PHE A 18 6.65 -8.79 -0.29
N MET A 19 6.98 -10.10 -0.25
CA MET A 19 8.25 -10.58 -0.79
C MET A 19 8.09 -11.41 -2.06
N ILE A 20 7.18 -12.38 -2.10
CA ILE A 20 7.01 -13.30 -3.23
C ILE A 20 6.14 -12.68 -4.31
N ALA A 21 4.90 -12.33 -4.00
CA ALA A 21 3.92 -11.83 -4.96
C ALA A 21 4.39 -10.59 -5.75
N PRO A 22 5.09 -9.60 -5.17
CA PRO A 22 5.60 -8.47 -5.93
C PRO A 22 6.61 -8.84 -7.02
N ARG A 23 7.40 -9.92 -6.82
CA ARG A 23 8.34 -10.43 -7.83
C ARG A 23 7.62 -11.15 -8.96
N LEU A 24 6.66 -11.99 -8.63
CA LEU A 24 5.81 -12.67 -9.63
C LEU A 24 5.03 -11.65 -10.47
N ASN A 25 4.40 -10.68 -9.80
CA ASN A 25 3.64 -9.61 -10.46
C ASN A 25 4.51 -8.66 -11.29
N ALA A 26 5.82 -8.56 -11.01
CA ALA A 26 6.72 -7.75 -11.81
C ALA A 26 6.86 -8.30 -13.24
N ALA A 27 6.73 -9.61 -13.45
CA ALA A 27 6.74 -10.23 -14.76
C ALA A 27 5.64 -9.65 -15.68
N SER A 28 4.38 -9.60 -15.22
CA SER A 28 3.26 -9.07 -16.02
C SER A 28 3.33 -7.56 -16.24
N ARG A 29 4.00 -6.82 -15.36
CA ARG A 29 4.10 -5.36 -15.45
C ARG A 29 5.25 -4.88 -16.31
N MET A 30 6.33 -5.64 -16.36
CA MET A 30 7.61 -5.19 -16.90
C MET A 30 8.15 -6.11 -18.00
N ASP A 31 7.64 -7.32 -18.13
CA ASP A 31 8.16 -8.34 -19.04
C ASP A 31 7.06 -9.34 -19.42
N ASN A 32 7.39 -10.59 -19.60
CA ASN A 32 6.50 -11.67 -19.96
C ASN A 32 5.94 -12.39 -18.71
N PRO A 33 4.62 -12.41 -18.49
CA PRO A 33 3.99 -13.08 -17.33
C PRO A 33 4.27 -14.59 -17.28
N MET A 34 4.56 -15.23 -18.42
CA MET A 34 4.90 -16.66 -18.47
C MET A 34 6.14 -17.01 -17.65
N LYS A 35 7.03 -16.06 -17.39
CA LYS A 35 8.20 -16.28 -16.51
C LYS A 35 7.80 -16.60 -15.07
N ALA A 36 6.72 -15.98 -14.57
CA ALA A 36 6.19 -16.32 -13.26
C ALA A 36 5.59 -17.73 -13.24
N TYR A 37 4.86 -18.12 -14.28
CA TYR A 37 4.33 -19.47 -14.44
C TYR A 37 5.45 -20.51 -14.52
N GLU A 38 6.46 -20.29 -15.36
CA GLU A 38 7.61 -21.18 -15.50
C GLU A 38 8.35 -21.39 -14.16
N LEU A 39 8.53 -20.32 -13.37
CA LEU A 39 9.13 -20.45 -12.04
C LEU A 39 8.35 -21.35 -11.10
N LEU A 40 7.01 -21.25 -11.13
CA LEU A 40 6.14 -21.99 -10.21
C LEU A 40 5.91 -23.43 -10.65
N SER A 41 6.15 -23.78 -11.94
CA SER A 41 5.85 -25.09 -12.53
C SER A 41 7.08 -25.93 -12.86
N THR A 42 8.30 -25.40 -12.72
CA THR A 42 9.51 -26.16 -13.05
C THR A 42 10.05 -26.96 -11.87
N ASP A 43 10.47 -28.19 -12.15
CA ASP A 43 11.19 -29.07 -11.20
C ASP A 43 12.73 -28.91 -11.34
N ASP A 44 13.21 -28.16 -12.32
CA ASP A 44 14.63 -27.90 -12.54
C ASP A 44 15.12 -26.74 -11.65
N GLU A 45 15.95 -27.06 -10.66
CA GLU A 45 16.50 -26.08 -9.70
C GLU A 45 17.36 -25.01 -10.36
N ILE A 46 18.12 -25.35 -11.42
CA ILE A 46 18.99 -24.38 -12.12
C ILE A 46 18.11 -23.40 -12.89
N LYS A 47 17.10 -23.91 -13.61
CA LYS A 47 16.13 -23.09 -14.31
C LYS A 47 15.35 -22.20 -13.33
N ALA A 48 14.86 -22.76 -12.22
CA ALA A 48 14.17 -22.02 -11.17
C ALA A 48 15.04 -20.90 -10.59
N GLY A 49 16.32 -21.21 -10.32
CA GLY A 49 17.30 -20.24 -9.85
C GLY A 49 17.48 -19.06 -10.81
N THR A 50 17.63 -19.34 -12.09
CA THR A 50 17.82 -18.32 -13.14
C THR A 50 16.59 -17.43 -13.28
N ILE A 51 15.38 -18.01 -13.30
CA ILE A 51 14.14 -17.25 -13.41
C ILE A 51 13.93 -16.39 -12.15
N ALA A 52 14.19 -16.93 -10.95
CA ALA A 52 14.06 -16.18 -9.71
C ALA A 52 14.97 -14.96 -9.63
N ASP A 53 16.21 -15.05 -10.15
CA ASP A 53 17.13 -13.91 -10.26
C ASP A 53 16.58 -12.87 -11.24
N HIS A 54 16.12 -13.31 -12.39
CA HIS A 54 15.51 -12.45 -13.39
C HIS A 54 14.30 -11.68 -12.82
N LEU A 55 13.35 -12.38 -12.18
CA LEU A 55 12.18 -11.76 -11.54
C LEU A 55 12.56 -10.80 -10.41
N SER A 56 13.60 -11.11 -9.65
CA SER A 56 14.10 -10.21 -8.61
C SER A 56 14.65 -8.92 -9.21
N LYS A 57 15.43 -9.01 -10.29
CA LYS A 57 15.95 -7.86 -11.03
C LYS A 57 14.82 -6.99 -11.59
N ILE A 58 13.87 -7.59 -12.30
CA ILE A 58 12.72 -6.84 -12.86
C ILE A 58 11.92 -6.15 -11.76
N ASN A 59 11.75 -6.81 -10.61
CA ASN A 59 11.06 -6.19 -9.47
C ASN A 59 11.81 -4.98 -8.91
N ASP A 60 13.13 -5.01 -8.88
CA ASP A 60 13.93 -3.87 -8.43
C ASP A 60 13.93 -2.74 -9.47
N ASP A 61 13.96 -3.06 -10.75
CA ASP A 61 13.78 -2.10 -11.86
C ASP A 61 12.39 -1.43 -11.77
N ARG A 62 11.33 -2.21 -11.52
CA ARG A 62 9.98 -1.70 -11.27
C ARG A 62 9.93 -0.72 -10.10
N LYS A 63 10.56 -1.05 -8.95
CA LYS A 63 10.61 -0.16 -7.78
C LYS A 63 11.32 1.15 -8.11
N THR A 64 12.45 1.06 -8.81
CA THR A 64 13.23 2.23 -9.23
C THR A 64 12.42 3.13 -10.16
N MET A 65 11.71 2.54 -11.13
CA MET A 65 10.84 3.27 -12.06
C MET A 65 9.69 3.98 -11.32
N VAL A 66 8.97 3.27 -10.44
CA VAL A 66 7.91 3.88 -9.63
C VAL A 66 8.46 5.01 -8.77
N ALA A 67 9.62 4.84 -8.14
CA ALA A 67 10.24 5.90 -7.34
C ALA A 67 10.67 7.12 -8.18
N SER A 68 11.11 6.90 -9.43
CA SER A 68 11.43 7.98 -10.36
C SER A 68 10.18 8.78 -10.76
N ILE A 69 9.10 8.06 -11.10
CA ILE A 69 7.82 8.69 -11.45
C ILE A 69 7.28 9.50 -10.25
N MET A 70 7.30 8.95 -9.04
CA MET A 70 6.84 9.66 -7.85
C MET A 70 7.64 10.94 -7.57
N ARG A 71 8.96 10.94 -7.79
CA ARG A 71 9.77 12.17 -7.68
C ARG A 71 9.35 13.23 -8.70
N GLU A 72 9.05 12.83 -9.94
CA GLU A 72 8.56 13.74 -10.98
C GLU A 72 7.17 14.28 -10.60
N VAL A 73 6.26 13.42 -10.12
CA VAL A 73 4.94 13.79 -9.62
C VAL A 73 5.06 14.83 -8.51
N ASN A 74 5.83 14.56 -7.47
CA ASN A 74 6.01 15.47 -6.34
C ASN A 74 6.62 16.81 -6.76
N SER A 75 7.54 16.82 -7.74
CA SER A 75 8.07 18.05 -8.31
C SER A 75 7.01 18.87 -9.07
N LYS A 76 6.05 18.20 -9.73
CA LYS A 76 4.94 18.86 -10.43
C LYS A 76 3.89 19.41 -9.46
N PHE A 77 3.59 18.68 -8.37
CA PHE A 77 2.68 19.13 -7.32
C PHE A 77 3.22 20.35 -6.57
N GLY A 78 4.48 20.34 -6.14
CA GLY A 78 5.10 21.48 -5.44
C GLY A 78 5.17 22.78 -6.26
N LYS A 79 4.92 22.72 -7.58
CA LYS A 79 4.89 23.88 -8.48
C LYS A 79 3.48 24.39 -8.81
N SER A 80 2.42 23.70 -8.40
CA SER A 80 1.05 24.03 -8.78
C SER A 80 0.04 23.85 -7.64
N PRO A 81 -0.08 24.84 -6.73
CA PRO A 81 -1.07 24.82 -5.64
C PRO A 81 -2.52 24.62 -6.12
N LEU A 82 -2.83 25.02 -7.37
CA LEU A 82 -4.17 24.87 -7.97
C LEU A 82 -4.61 23.41 -8.12
N ARG A 83 -3.68 22.46 -8.23
CA ARG A 83 -4.00 21.01 -8.30
C ARG A 83 -4.49 20.44 -6.98
N GLU A 84 -4.08 21.01 -5.85
CA GLU A 84 -4.58 20.60 -4.54
C GLU A 84 -6.06 20.93 -4.36
N MET A 85 -6.59 21.88 -5.13
CA MET A 85 -8.00 22.32 -5.04
C MET A 85 -8.96 21.47 -5.87
N LYS A 86 -8.48 20.67 -6.84
CA LYS A 86 -9.36 19.82 -7.67
C LYS A 86 -9.75 18.53 -6.96
N GLU A 87 -10.99 18.09 -7.20
CA GLU A 87 -11.55 16.89 -6.57
C GLU A 87 -10.94 15.59 -7.14
N VAL A 88 -10.50 15.61 -8.40
CA VAL A 88 -9.89 14.49 -9.09
C VAL A 88 -8.51 14.89 -9.59
N ILE A 89 -7.52 14.05 -9.42
CA ILE A 89 -6.16 14.26 -9.92
C ILE A 89 -5.97 13.50 -11.23
N VAL A 90 -5.61 14.21 -12.29
CA VAL A 90 -5.18 13.59 -13.56
C VAL A 90 -3.73 14.00 -13.83
N ILE A 91 -2.85 13.02 -13.92
CA ILE A 91 -1.42 13.28 -14.15
C ILE A 91 -0.83 12.21 -15.07
N GLY A 92 0.11 12.62 -15.90
CA GLY A 92 0.77 11.66 -16.78
C GLY A 92 1.97 12.24 -17.53
N ASN A 93 2.62 11.35 -18.22
CA ASN A 93 3.74 11.66 -19.11
C ASN A 93 3.78 10.56 -20.19
N PRO A 94 3.93 10.90 -21.48
CA PRO A 94 4.06 9.93 -22.57
C PRO A 94 5.14 8.86 -22.30
N GLU A 95 6.21 9.21 -21.61
CA GLU A 95 7.34 8.32 -21.30
C GLU A 95 7.08 7.36 -20.14
N TRP A 96 5.96 7.50 -19.43
CA TRP A 96 5.68 6.61 -18.30
C TRP A 96 5.14 5.27 -18.78
N ARG A 97 5.80 4.20 -18.36
CA ARG A 97 5.43 2.83 -18.74
C ARG A 97 4.07 2.44 -18.17
N VAL A 98 3.14 2.04 -19.02
CA VAL A 98 1.75 1.70 -18.68
C VAL A 98 1.65 0.66 -17.56
N GLY A 99 2.49 -0.39 -17.59
CA GLY A 99 2.46 -1.48 -16.61
C GLY A 99 2.68 -1.10 -15.14
N VAL A 100 3.21 0.10 -14.86
CA VAL A 100 3.46 0.57 -13.48
C VAL A 100 2.51 1.67 -13.03
N LEU A 101 1.67 2.22 -13.92
CA LEU A 101 0.81 3.37 -13.62
C LEU A 101 -0.17 3.09 -12.47
N GLY A 102 -0.71 1.88 -12.38
CA GLY A 102 -1.61 1.51 -11.29
C GLY A 102 -0.95 1.53 -9.90
N LEU A 103 0.37 1.31 -9.82
CA LEU A 103 1.13 1.44 -8.56
C LEU A 103 1.36 2.90 -8.21
N VAL A 104 1.59 3.74 -9.21
CA VAL A 104 1.73 5.18 -9.04
C VAL A 104 0.39 5.80 -8.63
N ALA A 105 -0.70 5.45 -9.32
CA ALA A 105 -2.05 5.93 -8.99
C ALA A 105 -2.43 5.60 -7.54
N GLY A 106 -2.15 4.36 -7.07
CA GLY A 106 -2.40 3.97 -5.69
C GLY A 106 -1.65 4.86 -4.69
N LYS A 107 -0.34 5.05 -4.90
CA LYS A 107 0.47 5.89 -4.00
C LYS A 107 -0.02 7.34 -3.93
N ILE A 108 -0.37 7.93 -5.08
CA ILE A 108 -0.88 9.30 -5.12
C ILE A 108 -2.25 9.38 -4.43
N SER A 109 -3.15 8.40 -4.66
CA SER A 109 -4.46 8.35 -4.02
C SER A 109 -4.36 8.21 -2.50
N ASP A 110 -3.46 7.35 -2.02
CA ASP A 110 -3.20 7.16 -0.58
C ASP A 110 -2.65 8.44 0.08
N GLU A 111 -1.75 9.16 -0.62
CA GLU A 111 -1.11 10.37 -0.12
C GLU A 111 -2.07 11.57 -0.09
N HIS A 112 -2.85 11.76 -1.18
CA HIS A 112 -3.70 12.94 -1.34
C HIS A 112 -5.17 12.72 -0.95
N LYS A 113 -5.58 11.47 -0.66
CA LYS A 113 -6.96 11.11 -0.30
C LYS A 113 -7.99 11.58 -1.33
N LYS A 114 -7.67 11.38 -2.62
CA LYS A 114 -8.49 11.77 -3.78
C LYS A 114 -8.49 10.66 -4.84
N PRO A 115 -9.51 10.62 -5.71
CA PRO A 115 -9.46 9.80 -6.93
C PRO A 115 -8.34 10.26 -7.85
N VAL A 116 -7.59 9.33 -8.40
CA VAL A 116 -6.39 9.59 -9.22
C VAL A 116 -6.43 8.82 -10.53
N PHE A 117 -6.16 9.50 -11.62
CA PHE A 117 -6.01 8.97 -12.95
C PHE A 117 -4.59 9.23 -13.44
N VAL A 118 -3.81 8.17 -13.65
CA VAL A 118 -2.42 8.26 -14.12
C VAL A 118 -2.33 7.69 -15.52
N TRP A 119 -1.70 8.42 -16.45
CA TRP A 119 -1.60 8.00 -17.84
C TRP A 119 -0.17 8.02 -18.39
N GLY A 120 0.05 7.21 -19.40
CA GLY A 120 1.24 7.15 -20.23
C GLY A 120 0.86 6.77 -21.65
N LYS A 121 1.82 6.59 -22.55
CA LYS A 121 1.58 6.08 -23.90
C LYS A 121 2.04 4.63 -24.02
N ASP A 122 1.29 3.84 -24.77
CA ASP A 122 1.69 2.51 -25.16
C ASP A 122 2.53 2.51 -26.46
N GLU A 123 2.92 1.34 -26.92
CA GLU A 123 3.72 1.15 -28.14
C GLU A 123 2.99 1.62 -29.43
N ASN A 124 1.67 1.78 -29.38
CA ASN A 124 0.85 2.26 -30.49
C ASN A 124 0.52 3.75 -30.37
N ASP A 125 1.23 4.49 -29.50
CA ASP A 125 1.01 5.91 -29.23
C ASP A 125 -0.38 6.24 -28.63
N LEU A 126 -1.09 5.22 -28.10
CA LEU A 126 -2.36 5.40 -27.41
C LEU A 126 -2.14 5.80 -25.97
N ILE A 127 -2.91 6.79 -25.51
CA ILE A 127 -2.91 7.20 -24.10
C ILE A 127 -3.68 6.18 -23.29
N LYS A 128 -2.95 5.38 -22.51
CA LYS A 128 -3.48 4.38 -21.58
C LYS A 128 -3.18 4.77 -20.15
N GLY A 129 -4.09 4.42 -19.26
CA GLY A 129 -3.93 4.77 -17.86
C GLY A 129 -4.52 3.77 -16.89
N SER A 130 -4.24 4.06 -15.63
CA SER A 130 -4.83 3.37 -14.49
C SER A 130 -5.36 4.39 -13.50
N CYS A 131 -6.47 4.08 -12.86
CA CYS A 131 -7.08 4.93 -11.84
C CYS A 131 -7.26 4.20 -10.52
N ARG A 132 -7.27 5.00 -9.44
CA ARG A 132 -7.52 4.54 -8.06
C ARG A 132 -8.43 5.54 -7.36
N SER A 133 -9.33 5.03 -6.52
CA SER A 133 -10.21 5.84 -5.67
C SER A 133 -9.80 5.70 -4.21
N ASP A 134 -9.95 6.79 -3.48
CA ASP A 134 -9.81 6.88 -2.03
C ASP A 134 -11.09 6.45 -1.28
N GLY A 135 -12.09 5.95 -2.01
CA GLY A 135 -13.41 5.57 -1.50
C GLY A 135 -14.48 6.65 -1.63
N SER A 136 -14.12 7.88 -2.02
CA SER A 136 -15.08 8.97 -2.17
C SER A 136 -15.97 8.85 -3.41
N VAL A 137 -15.61 8.00 -4.37
CA VAL A 137 -16.35 7.81 -5.62
C VAL A 137 -16.12 6.42 -6.21
N SER A 138 -17.12 5.87 -6.90
CA SER A 138 -16.92 4.73 -7.80
C SER A 138 -16.27 5.19 -9.10
N LEU A 139 -15.10 4.62 -9.41
CA LEU A 139 -14.38 4.97 -10.64
C LEU A 139 -15.14 4.56 -11.90
N VAL A 140 -15.88 3.46 -11.86
CA VAL A 140 -16.71 3.00 -12.98
C VAL A 140 -17.84 3.99 -13.24
N GLU A 141 -18.54 4.45 -12.21
CA GLU A 141 -19.58 5.47 -12.32
C GLU A 141 -19.00 6.79 -12.86
N LEU A 142 -17.88 7.23 -12.31
CA LEU A 142 -17.21 8.47 -12.72
C LEU A 142 -16.76 8.43 -14.20
N MET A 143 -16.19 7.30 -14.64
CA MET A 143 -15.82 7.11 -16.06
C MET A 143 -17.04 7.00 -16.97
N THR A 144 -18.14 6.42 -16.48
CA THR A 144 -19.40 6.33 -17.24
C THR A 144 -19.98 7.73 -17.49
N GLU A 145 -20.00 8.60 -16.48
CA GLU A 145 -20.44 10.01 -16.60
C GLU A 145 -19.60 10.85 -17.57
N THR A 146 -18.38 10.39 -17.85
CA THR A 146 -17.45 11.07 -18.75
C THR A 146 -17.03 10.17 -19.93
N SER A 147 -17.92 9.27 -20.33
CA SER A 147 -17.62 8.19 -21.31
C SER A 147 -17.12 8.72 -22.65
N GLU A 148 -17.53 9.92 -23.07
CA GLU A 148 -17.09 10.55 -24.32
C GLU A 148 -15.58 10.87 -24.37
N PHE A 149 -14.89 10.85 -23.24
CA PHE A 149 -13.45 11.04 -23.19
C PHE A 149 -12.66 9.79 -23.48
N PHE A 150 -13.25 8.62 -23.25
CA PHE A 150 -12.59 7.33 -23.33
C PHE A 150 -12.85 6.61 -24.62
N LEU A 151 -11.83 5.93 -25.14
CA LEU A 151 -11.96 4.90 -26.18
C LEU A 151 -12.47 3.60 -25.57
N GLU A 152 -11.93 3.25 -24.41
CA GLU A 152 -12.32 2.09 -23.61
C GLU A 152 -11.99 2.36 -22.14
N PHE A 153 -12.78 1.82 -21.24
CA PHE A 153 -12.50 1.81 -19.82
C PHE A 153 -13.17 0.61 -19.13
N GLY A 154 -12.66 0.28 -17.95
CA GLY A 154 -13.25 -0.79 -17.15
C GLY A 154 -12.51 -0.98 -15.83
N GLY A 155 -13.11 -1.78 -14.95
CA GLY A 155 -12.53 -2.05 -13.64
C GLY A 155 -13.58 -2.33 -12.59
N HIS A 156 -13.26 -1.94 -11.37
CA HIS A 156 -14.10 -2.04 -10.18
C HIS A 156 -14.25 -0.66 -9.53
N GLU A 157 -15.02 -0.61 -8.47
CA GLU A 157 -15.33 0.61 -7.74
C GLU A 157 -14.08 1.45 -7.37
N PHE A 158 -13.00 0.80 -6.90
CA PHE A 158 -11.81 1.48 -6.38
C PHE A 158 -10.58 1.41 -7.30
N ALA A 159 -10.66 0.67 -8.40
CA ALA A 159 -9.54 0.48 -9.32
C ALA A 159 -10.02 0.24 -10.74
N GLY A 160 -9.43 0.95 -11.71
CA GLY A 160 -9.75 0.79 -13.11
C GLY A 160 -8.56 1.04 -14.02
N GLY A 161 -8.81 0.73 -15.30
CA GLY A 161 -7.95 1.05 -16.43
C GLY A 161 -8.75 1.76 -17.51
N PHE A 162 -8.06 2.57 -18.31
CA PHE A 162 -8.71 3.36 -19.35
C PHE A 162 -7.77 3.64 -20.53
N THR A 163 -8.38 3.90 -21.69
CA THR A 163 -7.72 4.46 -22.86
C THR A 163 -8.46 5.73 -23.25
N VAL A 164 -7.74 6.84 -23.45
CA VAL A 164 -8.29 8.18 -23.72
C VAL A 164 -7.97 8.61 -25.15
N HIS A 165 -8.89 9.33 -25.78
CA HIS A 165 -8.60 10.06 -27.02
C HIS A 165 -7.47 11.08 -26.83
N ASN A 166 -6.45 11.04 -27.69
CA ASN A 166 -5.25 11.88 -27.55
C ASN A 166 -5.57 13.38 -27.42
N GLU A 167 -6.54 13.87 -28.15
CA GLU A 167 -7.01 15.25 -28.14
C GLU A 167 -7.79 15.65 -26.88
N LYS A 168 -8.34 14.68 -26.14
CA LYS A 168 -9.19 14.93 -24.96
C LYS A 168 -8.45 14.88 -23.63
N ILE A 169 -7.22 14.39 -23.62
CA ILE A 169 -6.47 14.20 -22.36
C ILE A 169 -6.31 15.50 -21.55
N HIS A 170 -6.17 16.64 -22.23
CA HIS A 170 -5.98 17.94 -21.58
C HIS A 170 -7.25 18.45 -20.88
N PHE A 171 -8.41 17.93 -21.24
CA PHE A 171 -9.72 18.32 -20.67
C PHE A 171 -10.25 17.28 -19.68
N LEU A 172 -9.60 16.11 -19.58
CA LEU A 172 -10.07 14.99 -18.76
C LEU A 172 -10.19 15.34 -17.27
N GLU A 173 -9.21 16.06 -16.72
CA GLU A 173 -9.20 16.44 -15.30
C GLU A 173 -10.40 17.35 -14.94
N GLU A 174 -10.72 18.30 -15.81
CA GLU A 174 -11.87 19.20 -15.62
C GLU A 174 -13.18 18.43 -15.71
N ALA A 175 -13.33 17.60 -16.74
CA ALA A 175 -14.55 16.80 -16.93
C ALA A 175 -14.80 15.84 -15.76
N LEU A 176 -13.77 15.13 -15.28
CA LEU A 176 -13.86 14.25 -14.13
C LEU A 176 -14.18 15.03 -12.84
N SER A 177 -13.59 16.21 -12.63
CA SER A 177 -13.86 17.03 -11.45
C SER A 177 -15.29 17.58 -11.42
N VAL A 178 -15.86 17.94 -12.57
CA VAL A 178 -17.27 18.35 -12.68
C VAL A 178 -18.20 17.16 -12.39
N SER A 179 -17.91 16.00 -12.98
CA SER A 179 -18.74 14.80 -12.81
C SER A 179 -18.59 14.18 -11.42
N TYR A 180 -17.46 14.36 -10.73
CA TYR A 180 -17.24 13.93 -9.37
C TYR A 180 -18.37 14.40 -8.44
N ASN A 181 -18.80 15.64 -8.54
CA ASN A 181 -19.85 16.21 -7.69
C ASN A 181 -21.23 15.55 -7.89
N LYS A 182 -21.44 14.86 -9.04
CA LYS A 182 -22.68 14.13 -9.30
C LYS A 182 -22.69 12.74 -8.70
N VAL A 183 -21.50 12.09 -8.63
CA VAL A 183 -21.36 10.68 -8.24
C VAL A 183 -20.61 10.47 -6.93
N LYS A 184 -20.20 11.57 -6.26
CA LYS A 184 -19.53 11.49 -4.96
C LYS A 184 -20.43 10.81 -3.94
N ARG A 185 -19.80 10.01 -3.12
CA ARG A 185 -20.45 9.34 -1.99
C ARG A 185 -20.00 9.99 -0.69
N ASP A 186 -20.90 10.00 0.28
CA ASP A 186 -20.48 10.33 1.63
C ASP A 186 -19.42 9.30 2.04
N LYS A 187 -18.28 9.77 2.51
CA LYS A 187 -17.28 8.86 3.10
C LYS A 187 -17.94 8.19 4.28
N ILE A 188 -18.18 6.89 4.16
CA ILE A 188 -18.50 6.09 5.33
C ILE A 188 -17.20 6.13 6.15
N GLU A 189 -17.20 6.89 7.25
CA GLU A 189 -16.15 6.75 8.26
C GLU A 189 -16.15 5.27 8.64
N SER A 190 -15.12 4.56 8.19
CA SER A 190 -14.96 3.17 8.55
C SER A 190 -14.68 3.14 10.05
N GLU A 191 -15.69 2.82 10.85
CA GLU A 191 -15.47 2.49 12.25
C GLU A 191 -14.42 1.38 12.30
N ILE A 192 -13.29 1.66 12.91
CA ILE A 192 -12.29 0.62 13.12
C ILE A 192 -12.84 -0.31 14.20
N ILE A 193 -13.29 -1.47 13.75
CA ILE A 193 -13.80 -2.52 14.62
C ILE A 193 -12.60 -3.24 15.23
N TYR A 194 -12.57 -3.34 16.56
CA TYR A 194 -11.61 -4.19 17.26
C TYR A 194 -12.29 -5.46 17.77
N ASP A 195 -11.53 -6.56 17.82
CA ASP A 195 -12.05 -7.85 18.27
C ASP A 195 -11.96 -8.01 19.79
N VAL A 196 -10.89 -7.46 20.40
CA VAL A 196 -10.61 -7.63 21.83
C VAL A 196 -10.10 -6.33 22.45
N LYS A 197 -10.70 -5.95 23.59
CA LYS A 197 -10.16 -4.90 24.47
C LYS A 197 -9.34 -5.54 25.58
N SER A 198 -8.12 -5.07 25.82
CA SER A 198 -7.23 -5.62 26.85
C SER A 198 -6.16 -4.61 27.28
N ASP A 199 -5.29 -5.05 28.20
CA ASP A 199 -4.05 -4.36 28.60
C ASP A 199 -2.82 -4.96 27.95
N LEU A 200 -1.66 -4.28 28.05
CA LEU A 200 -0.42 -4.71 27.39
C LEU A 200 0.17 -6.02 27.97
N SER A 201 -0.30 -6.52 29.11
CA SER A 201 0.20 -7.77 29.70
C SER A 201 -0.11 -8.99 28.86
N ILE A 202 -1.16 -8.93 28.02
CA ILE A 202 -1.50 -10.02 27.12
C ILE A 202 -0.49 -10.18 25.98
N VAL A 203 0.36 -9.18 25.72
CA VAL A 203 1.34 -9.23 24.64
C VAL A 203 2.52 -10.10 25.06
N ASN A 204 2.32 -11.39 24.96
CA ASN A 204 3.29 -12.41 25.29
C ASN A 204 3.27 -13.57 24.28
N ILE A 205 4.34 -14.36 24.26
CA ILE A 205 4.54 -15.43 23.27
C ILE A 205 3.47 -16.55 23.38
N LYS A 206 2.89 -16.74 24.55
CA LYS A 206 1.84 -17.74 24.74
C LYS A 206 0.58 -17.33 23.99
N ASN A 207 0.12 -16.10 24.17
CA ASN A 207 -1.07 -15.58 23.50
C ASN A 207 -0.84 -15.42 21.99
N TRP A 208 0.37 -15.00 21.57
CA TRP A 208 0.71 -14.98 20.16
C TRP A 208 0.56 -16.37 19.52
N ARG A 209 1.02 -17.45 20.19
CA ARG A 209 0.88 -18.83 19.68
C ARG A 209 -0.58 -19.26 19.56
N GLU A 210 -1.46 -18.80 20.44
CA GLU A 210 -2.91 -19.10 20.32
C GLU A 210 -3.53 -18.38 19.10
N ILE A 211 -3.16 -17.12 18.88
CA ILE A 211 -3.57 -16.35 17.70
C ILE A 211 -3.06 -17.01 16.42
N GLU A 212 -1.81 -17.46 16.41
CA GLU A 212 -1.18 -18.10 15.25
C GLU A 212 -1.86 -19.40 14.81
N LYS A 213 -2.61 -20.07 15.70
CA LYS A 213 -3.41 -21.24 15.33
C LYS A 213 -4.55 -20.90 14.37
N MET A 214 -4.94 -19.64 14.27
CA MET A 214 -5.96 -19.16 13.32
C MET A 214 -5.37 -18.81 11.95
N ALA A 215 -4.05 -18.79 11.79
CA ALA A 215 -3.37 -18.53 10.51
C ALA A 215 -3.68 -19.63 9.46
N PRO A 216 -3.59 -19.35 8.14
CA PRO A 216 -3.07 -18.11 7.57
C PRO A 216 -4.11 -16.97 7.57
N PHE A 217 -3.62 -15.73 7.78
CA PHE A 217 -4.46 -14.56 7.76
C PHE A 217 -4.55 -13.95 6.35
N GLY A 218 -5.65 -13.24 6.08
CA GLY A 218 -5.88 -12.60 4.79
C GLY A 218 -7.24 -11.91 4.74
N LEU A 219 -7.72 -11.62 3.54
CA LEU A 219 -8.92 -10.81 3.33
C LEU A 219 -10.17 -11.38 4.04
N ALA A 220 -10.39 -12.69 3.98
CA ALA A 220 -11.55 -13.37 4.59
C ALA A 220 -11.26 -13.90 6.02
N ASN A 221 -10.03 -13.75 6.50
CA ASN A 221 -9.60 -14.14 7.85
C ASN A 221 -8.58 -13.10 8.34
N PRO A 222 -9.00 -11.87 8.70
CA PRO A 222 -8.08 -10.83 9.14
C PRO A 222 -7.43 -11.18 10.48
N LYS A 223 -6.23 -10.61 10.72
CA LYS A 223 -5.60 -10.71 12.03
C LYS A 223 -6.47 -10.01 13.08
N PRO A 224 -6.68 -10.61 14.26
CA PRO A 224 -7.43 -9.98 15.32
C PRO A 224 -6.85 -8.62 15.71
N ILE A 225 -7.70 -7.62 15.81
CA ILE A 225 -7.35 -6.26 16.22
C ILE A 225 -7.64 -6.11 17.72
N PHE A 226 -6.63 -5.69 18.45
CA PHE A 226 -6.71 -5.44 19.88
C PHE A 226 -6.75 -3.95 20.16
N LEU A 227 -7.67 -3.53 21.05
CA LEU A 227 -7.72 -2.18 21.60
C LEU A 227 -7.02 -2.16 22.96
N PHE A 228 -5.99 -1.33 23.06
CA PHE A 228 -5.28 -1.01 24.30
C PHE A 228 -5.58 0.45 24.67
N GLU A 229 -6.44 0.65 25.68
CA GLU A 229 -6.85 1.99 26.07
C GLU A 229 -5.86 2.67 27.00
N SER A 230 -5.77 3.99 26.87
CA SER A 230 -4.99 4.86 27.77
C SER A 230 -3.54 4.41 27.96
N VAL A 231 -2.92 3.88 26.91
CA VAL A 231 -1.49 3.54 26.93
C VAL A 231 -0.64 4.79 26.74
N ASN A 232 0.47 4.87 27.48
CA ASN A 232 1.38 6.00 27.42
C ASN A 232 2.44 5.80 26.33
N ILE A 233 2.74 6.82 25.54
CA ILE A 233 3.82 6.82 24.57
C ILE A 233 5.13 7.11 25.33
N GLU A 234 5.97 6.10 25.45
CA GLU A 234 7.27 6.21 26.16
C GLU A 234 8.40 6.71 25.24
N ASN A 235 8.40 6.26 24.00
CA ASN A 235 9.44 6.58 23.04
C ASN A 235 8.92 6.47 21.61
N ILE A 236 9.43 7.33 20.72
CA ILE A 236 9.12 7.33 19.29
C ILE A 236 10.44 7.31 18.54
N LYS A 237 10.64 6.31 17.68
CA LYS A 237 11.83 6.16 16.86
C LYS A 237 11.42 6.03 15.39
N LYS A 238 12.03 6.85 14.55
CA LYS A 238 11.94 6.72 13.09
C LYS A 238 13.06 5.83 12.58
N PHE A 239 12.75 4.94 11.64
CA PHE A 239 13.76 4.11 11.01
C PHE A 239 13.41 3.88 9.53
N GLY A 240 14.38 3.41 8.73
CA GLY A 240 14.23 3.15 7.30
C GLY A 240 15.59 2.95 6.65
N LYS A 241 15.62 2.56 5.37
CA LYS A 241 16.86 2.48 4.60
C LYS A 241 17.47 3.88 4.47
N ASN A 242 18.79 3.98 4.71
CA ASN A 242 19.56 5.23 4.61
C ASN A 242 19.03 6.40 5.46
N GLY A 243 18.34 6.10 6.58
CA GLY A 243 17.80 7.13 7.45
C GLY A 243 16.56 7.84 6.90
N SER A 244 15.86 7.25 5.92
CA SER A 244 14.67 7.84 5.28
C SER A 244 13.53 8.14 6.25
N GLY A 245 13.51 7.49 7.45
CA GLY A 245 12.46 7.71 8.44
C GLY A 245 11.06 7.27 7.99
N GLU A 246 11.00 6.35 7.03
CA GLU A 246 9.74 5.87 6.44
C GLU A 246 8.92 4.93 7.34
N HIS A 247 9.41 4.61 8.52
CA HIS A 247 8.75 3.69 9.44
C HIS A 247 8.86 4.22 10.87
N LEU A 248 7.86 3.88 11.69
CA LEU A 248 7.82 4.22 13.10
C LEU A 248 7.94 2.98 13.99
N GLU A 249 8.76 3.07 15.02
CA GLU A 249 8.76 2.16 16.18
C GLU A 249 8.39 3.00 17.40
N ILE A 250 7.30 2.63 18.07
CA ILE A 250 6.80 3.33 19.26
C ILE A 250 6.81 2.35 20.41
N THR A 251 7.32 2.78 21.56
CA THR A 251 7.22 2.00 22.81
C THR A 251 6.07 2.55 23.62
N PHE A 252 5.12 1.68 23.96
CA PHE A 252 3.98 2.00 24.80
C PHE A 252 4.12 1.36 26.18
N SER A 253 3.55 2.00 27.21
CA SER A 253 3.38 1.43 28.53
C SER A 253 1.93 1.57 29.02
N ASP A 254 1.48 0.61 29.82
CA ASP A 254 0.19 0.68 30.51
C ASP A 254 0.34 1.15 31.97
N ALA A 255 -0.80 1.28 32.67
CA ALA A 255 -0.82 1.69 34.08
C ALA A 255 -0.06 0.72 35.01
N SER A 256 0.07 -0.54 34.62
CA SER A 256 0.79 -1.60 35.34
C SER A 256 2.29 -1.62 34.98
N LYS A 257 2.76 -0.65 34.15
CA LYS A 257 4.14 -0.54 33.67
C LYS A 257 4.59 -1.67 32.75
N ASN A 258 3.68 -2.43 32.16
CA ASN A 258 4.02 -3.33 31.06
C ASN A 258 4.46 -2.46 29.87
N LYS A 259 5.57 -2.83 29.24
CA LYS A 259 6.11 -2.11 28.07
C LYS A 259 6.10 -3.00 26.85
N VAL A 260 5.60 -2.48 25.75
CA VAL A 260 5.55 -3.18 24.46
C VAL A 260 6.00 -2.25 23.34
N LYS A 261 6.77 -2.79 22.40
CA LYS A 261 7.09 -2.09 21.16
C LYS A 261 5.99 -2.32 20.15
N ALA A 262 5.65 -1.29 19.42
CA ALA A 262 4.76 -1.36 18.29
C ALA A 262 5.41 -0.70 17.07
N ILE A 263 5.09 -1.25 15.88
CA ILE A 263 5.68 -0.81 14.62
C ILE A 263 4.58 -0.39 13.64
N SER A 264 4.83 0.69 12.91
CA SER A 264 4.05 1.07 11.74
C SER A 264 4.99 1.25 10.55
N PHE A 265 4.69 0.54 9.45
CA PHE A 265 5.45 0.63 8.22
C PHE A 265 4.88 1.71 7.31
N PHE A 266 5.75 2.45 6.62
CA PHE A 266 5.38 3.51 5.67
C PHE A 266 4.49 4.59 6.29
N SER A 267 4.80 4.96 7.55
CA SER A 267 4.04 5.93 8.34
C SER A 267 4.98 6.97 8.94
N ASN A 268 4.45 8.16 9.12
CA ASN A 268 5.10 9.27 9.82
C ASN A 268 4.17 9.77 10.96
N ASN A 269 4.58 10.83 11.65
CA ASN A 269 3.78 11.40 12.75
C ASN A 269 2.42 11.97 12.30
N GLU A 270 2.27 12.29 11.01
CA GLU A 270 1.05 12.86 10.42
C GLU A 270 0.10 11.78 9.89
N SER A 271 0.53 10.51 9.95
CA SER A 271 -0.28 9.36 9.48
C SER A 271 -1.44 9.01 10.43
N PHE A 272 -1.48 9.61 11.60
CA PHE A 272 -2.50 9.37 12.64
C PHE A 272 -3.21 10.69 12.97
N GLU A 273 -4.49 10.61 13.31
CA GLU A 273 -5.28 11.78 13.67
C GLU A 273 -4.79 12.42 14.98
N VAL A 274 -4.21 11.62 15.86
CA VAL A 274 -3.70 12.07 17.15
C VAL A 274 -2.21 12.39 17.05
N PRO A 275 -1.77 13.59 17.51
CA PRO A 275 -0.36 13.92 17.53
C PRO A 275 0.44 12.95 18.41
N LEU A 276 1.49 12.37 17.85
CA LEU A 276 2.39 11.46 18.55
C LEU A 276 3.39 12.27 19.37
N VAL A 277 3.18 12.32 20.67
CA VAL A 277 4.05 13.04 21.65
C VAL A 277 4.38 12.10 22.79
N VAL A 278 5.66 12.08 23.20
CA VAL A 278 6.11 11.31 24.37
C VAL A 278 5.34 11.77 25.62
N ASP A 279 5.03 10.85 26.51
CA ASP A 279 4.22 11.03 27.73
C ASP A 279 2.73 11.33 27.49
N LYS A 280 2.26 11.27 26.23
CA LYS A 280 0.84 11.37 25.92
C LYS A 280 0.16 10.01 26.05
N LYS A 281 -1.03 9.98 26.64
CA LYS A 281 -1.91 8.80 26.64
C LYS A 281 -2.77 8.77 25.39
N VAL A 282 -2.85 7.60 24.77
CA VAL A 282 -3.59 7.34 23.55
C VAL A 282 -4.32 6.00 23.63
N ASN A 283 -5.26 5.77 22.75
CA ASN A 283 -5.82 4.44 22.52
C ASN A 283 -5.11 3.82 21.32
N LEU A 284 -4.54 2.64 21.50
CA LEU A 284 -3.79 1.93 20.49
C LEU A 284 -4.62 0.77 19.92
N LEU A 285 -4.84 0.76 18.63
CA LEU A 285 -5.37 -0.38 17.88
C LEU A 285 -4.20 -1.09 17.19
N ALA A 286 -4.02 -2.38 17.50
CA ALA A 286 -2.88 -3.10 17.00
C ALA A 286 -3.13 -4.61 16.87
N THR A 287 -2.35 -5.27 16.04
CA THR A 287 -2.29 -6.73 15.92
C THR A 287 -0.96 -7.25 16.45
N PHE A 288 -0.89 -8.54 16.82
CA PHE A 288 0.35 -9.17 17.24
C PHE A 288 1.27 -9.42 16.04
N ASP A 289 2.55 -9.16 16.21
CA ASP A 289 3.58 -9.37 15.18
C ASP A 289 4.84 -9.99 15.81
N LEU A 290 5.25 -11.17 15.33
CA LEU A 290 6.52 -11.79 15.72
C LEU A 290 7.58 -11.52 14.64
N SER A 291 8.45 -10.58 14.92
CA SER A 291 9.58 -10.29 14.06
C SER A 291 10.67 -11.35 14.21
N ARG A 292 11.17 -11.86 13.08
CA ARG A 292 12.34 -12.77 13.00
C ARG A 292 13.51 -12.13 12.27
N PHE A 293 13.66 -10.82 12.46
CA PHE A 293 14.69 -10.07 11.74
C PHE A 293 16.09 -10.41 12.26
N ARG A 294 17.00 -10.78 11.34
CA ARG A 294 18.40 -11.18 11.63
C ARG A 294 18.52 -12.34 12.63
N GLY A 295 17.61 -13.29 12.59
CA GLY A 295 17.64 -14.47 13.45
C GLY A 295 17.28 -14.20 14.92
N LYS A 296 16.78 -13.00 15.26
CA LYS A 296 16.23 -12.68 16.58
C LYS A 296 14.71 -12.68 16.52
N GLU A 297 14.08 -13.44 17.38
CA GLU A 297 12.64 -13.36 17.59
C GLU A 297 12.32 -12.22 18.56
N GLU A 298 11.46 -11.30 18.15
CA GLU A 298 10.95 -10.21 18.97
C GLU A 298 9.44 -10.13 18.79
N LEU A 299 8.71 -10.40 19.86
CA LEU A 299 7.27 -10.16 19.87
C LEU A 299 7.01 -8.68 20.07
N ARG A 300 6.20 -8.12 19.18
CA ARG A 300 5.81 -6.71 19.16
C ARG A 300 4.37 -6.58 18.67
N LEU A 301 3.86 -5.39 18.64
CA LEU A 301 2.60 -5.06 18.01
C LEU A 301 2.83 -4.46 16.62
N ARG A 302 1.86 -4.62 15.73
CA ARG A 302 1.75 -3.88 14.48
C ARG A 302 0.61 -2.89 14.63
N ILE A 303 0.91 -1.62 14.53
CA ILE A 303 -0.08 -0.54 14.69
C ILE A 303 -1.06 -0.60 13.53
N VAL A 304 -2.34 -0.61 13.86
CA VAL A 304 -3.47 -0.43 12.93
C VAL A 304 -3.87 1.03 12.95
N ASP A 305 -4.07 1.60 14.15
CA ASP A 305 -4.35 3.01 14.33
C ASP A 305 -4.02 3.49 15.75
N ILE A 306 -3.98 4.82 15.94
CA ILE A 306 -3.78 5.49 17.23
C ILE A 306 -4.82 6.60 17.35
N LEU A 307 -5.68 6.48 18.39
CA LEU A 307 -6.84 7.35 18.66
C LEU A 307 -6.63 8.21 19.91
#